data_1acd7c4fb22aaf00ee0212b715405dd4
#
_entry.id   1acd7c4fb22aaf00ee0212b715405dd4
#
_cell.length_a   1.000
_cell.length_b   1.000
_cell.length_c   1.000
_cell.angle_alpha   90.00
_cell.angle_beta   90.00
_cell.angle_gamma   90.00
#
_symmetry.space_group_name_H-M   'P 1'
#
loop_
_entity.id
_entity.type
_entity.pdbx_description
1 polymer ?
#
loop_
_entity_poly.entity_id
_entity_poly.type
_entity_poly.pdbx_seq_one_letter_code
_entity_poly.pdbx_strand_id
1 'polypeptide(L)'
;MGPAGLFSVVQMITFVGLNDNEMIEINERLTLSQIEQVLYHGETIRVSEKLRSQVTDSYEFLKEFSKDKVIYGINTGFGPMAQWRIEDNHLKELQYNIIRSHSTGAGERLPDICVRAAMLSRLMTFLEGHSGVHVSLIDLLVSFINNGVCPVVPRHGSVGASGDLVQLAHIALTLIGEGEVSYKGEIRPAGEVLAELGLEPLQMYIREGLAVTNGTAVMTGIGVVNHILAGRLLGWEILGSVLMNEIASSYDDFMSDILNGLKHHPGQIRIAELMRSLSEGSKMLKNRQVELFHKSGEQVFKQKVQPYYSLRCVPQILGPVYDTLMNAGQVLEDEVNSVDD
;
A
#
# COMPACT_ATOMS: atom_id res chain seq x y z
N MET A 1 -6.65 -6.29 23.70
CA MET A 1 -6.00 -5.39 22.72
C MET A 1 -4.54 -5.79 22.69
N GLY A 2 -4.13 -6.53 21.66
CA GLY A 2 -2.75 -6.93 21.43
C GLY A 2 -1.91 -5.75 20.94
N PRO A 3 -0.60 -5.78 21.09
CA PRO A 3 0.26 -4.68 20.68
C PRO A 3 0.27 -4.62 19.14
N ALA A 4 -0.48 -3.69 18.60
CA ALA A 4 -0.35 -3.26 17.21
C ALA A 4 1.11 -2.83 17.00
N GLY A 5 1.74 -3.41 15.98
CA GLY A 5 3.15 -3.47 15.68
C GLY A 5 3.99 -2.27 16.10
N LEU A 6 4.91 -2.55 16.99
CA LEU A 6 6.03 -1.67 17.35
C LEU A 6 6.93 -1.51 16.11
N PHE A 7 6.60 -0.54 15.24
CA PHE A 7 7.57 -0.05 14.27
C PHE A 7 8.71 0.58 15.06
N SER A 8 9.83 -0.13 15.20
CA SER A 8 11.06 0.49 15.72
C SER A 8 11.58 1.46 14.65
N VAL A 9 12.31 2.51 15.07
CA VAL A 9 12.98 3.42 14.10
C VAL A 9 13.88 2.61 13.18
N VAL A 10 14.47 1.53 13.69
CA VAL A 10 15.25 0.57 12.93
C VAL A 10 14.41 -0.05 11.82
N GLN A 11 13.19 -0.49 12.06
CA GLN A 11 12.28 -0.98 11.02
C GLN A 11 11.83 0.12 10.04
N MET A 12 11.69 1.37 10.50
CA MET A 12 11.40 2.51 9.63
C MET A 12 12.58 2.89 8.71
N ILE A 13 13.81 2.68 9.16
CA ILE A 13 15.02 3.09 8.44
C ILE A 13 15.68 1.92 7.71
N THR A 14 15.58 0.69 8.21
CA THR A 14 16.33 -0.43 7.69
C THR A 14 15.71 -1.06 6.47
N PHE A 15 16.48 -1.04 5.40
CA PHE A 15 16.54 -2.02 4.32
C PHE A 15 17.02 -3.41 4.79
N VAL A 16 16.86 -3.78 6.05
CA VAL A 16 17.35 -5.07 6.56
C VAL A 16 16.20 -6.07 6.61
N GLY A 17 15.85 -6.56 5.45
CA GLY A 17 15.39 -7.91 5.31
C GLY A 17 16.54 -8.75 4.77
N LEU A 18 17.50 -9.06 5.59
CA LEU A 18 18.31 -10.24 5.40
C LEU A 18 17.48 -11.40 5.91
N ASN A 19 16.61 -11.94 5.08
CA ASN A 19 16.15 -13.31 5.28
C ASN A 19 15.62 -13.88 3.98
N ASP A 20 15.88 -15.15 3.83
CA ASP A 20 15.40 -16.05 2.80
C ASP A 20 13.98 -15.68 2.33
N ASN A 21 13.75 -15.69 1.02
CA ASN A 21 12.46 -15.47 0.39
C ASN A 21 11.38 -16.26 1.12
N GLU A 22 10.78 -15.68 2.16
CA GLU A 22 9.63 -16.26 2.83
C GLU A 22 8.38 -15.99 2.00
N MET A 23 7.64 -17.05 1.71
CA MET A 23 6.37 -16.95 1.01
C MET A 23 5.28 -16.53 1.99
N ILE A 24 4.60 -15.41 1.71
CA ILE A 24 3.47 -14.92 2.50
C ILE A 24 2.22 -15.70 2.09
N GLU A 25 1.69 -16.49 3.00
CA GLU A 25 0.40 -17.14 2.81
C GLU A 25 -0.74 -16.20 3.21
N ILE A 26 -1.60 -15.84 2.25
CA ILE A 26 -2.78 -15.03 2.47
C ILE A 26 -3.91 -15.93 2.94
N ASN A 27 -4.21 -15.86 4.23
CA ASN A 27 -5.25 -16.66 4.88
C ASN A 27 -6.51 -15.86 5.21
N GLU A 28 -6.37 -14.53 5.39
CA GLU A 28 -7.43 -13.58 5.73
C GLU A 28 -7.07 -12.19 5.17
N ARG A 29 -6.62 -11.29 6.02
CA ARG A 29 -6.23 -9.92 5.67
C ARG A 29 -4.73 -9.81 5.42
N LEU A 30 -4.32 -8.90 4.55
CA LEU A 30 -2.93 -8.45 4.40
C LEU A 30 -2.68 -7.22 5.27
N THR A 31 -1.60 -7.24 6.04
CA THR A 31 -1.11 -6.06 6.74
C THR A 31 -0.24 -5.19 5.84
N LEU A 32 -0.13 -3.89 6.14
CA LEU A 32 0.78 -3.00 5.41
C LEU A 32 2.24 -3.49 5.46
N SER A 33 2.65 -4.13 6.56
CA SER A 33 3.98 -4.74 6.69
C SER A 33 4.19 -5.87 5.68
N GLN A 34 3.23 -6.77 5.51
CA GLN A 34 3.29 -7.84 4.53
C GLN A 34 3.30 -7.29 3.09
N ILE A 35 2.50 -6.25 2.83
CA ILE A 35 2.52 -5.57 1.53
C ILE A 35 3.91 -4.96 1.26
N GLU A 36 4.52 -4.32 2.25
CA GLU A 36 5.88 -3.79 2.13
C GLU A 36 6.90 -4.89 1.81
N GLN A 37 6.80 -6.06 2.44
CA GLN A 37 7.64 -7.23 2.15
C GLN A 37 7.52 -7.67 0.69
N VAL A 38 6.31 -7.78 0.16
CA VAL A 38 6.09 -8.13 -1.26
C VAL A 38 6.65 -7.05 -2.19
N LEU A 39 6.40 -5.76 -1.89
CA LEU A 39 6.73 -4.67 -2.80
C LEU A 39 8.23 -4.35 -2.83
N TYR A 40 8.89 -4.37 -1.68
CA TYR A 40 10.27 -3.87 -1.52
C TYR A 40 11.30 -4.96 -1.24
N HIS A 41 10.88 -6.12 -0.73
CA HIS A 41 11.79 -7.22 -0.39
C HIS A 41 11.66 -8.42 -1.33
N GLY A 42 10.67 -8.40 -2.23
CA GLY A 42 10.52 -9.41 -3.27
C GLY A 42 9.93 -10.73 -2.78
N GLU A 43 9.28 -10.72 -1.61
CA GLU A 43 8.60 -11.91 -1.11
C GLU A 43 7.44 -12.29 -2.02
N THR A 44 7.24 -13.60 -2.18
CA THR A 44 6.15 -14.16 -2.98
C THR A 44 4.91 -14.36 -2.13
N ILE A 45 3.75 -14.44 -2.80
CA ILE A 45 2.47 -14.65 -2.14
C ILE A 45 1.85 -15.98 -2.57
N ARG A 46 1.08 -16.56 -1.68
CA ARG A 46 0.21 -17.71 -1.93
C ARG A 46 -1.16 -17.47 -1.30
N VAL A 47 -2.21 -17.79 -2.03
CA VAL A 47 -3.58 -17.72 -1.52
C VAL A 47 -3.97 -19.07 -0.91
N SER A 48 -4.53 -19.05 0.29
CA SER A 48 -4.99 -20.27 0.97
C SER A 48 -6.16 -20.93 0.26
N GLU A 49 -6.30 -22.24 0.42
CA GLU A 49 -7.42 -23.00 -0.16
C GLU A 49 -8.79 -22.52 0.35
N LYS A 50 -8.86 -22.02 1.58
CA LYS A 50 -10.08 -21.42 2.13
C LYS A 50 -10.57 -20.25 1.28
N LEU A 51 -9.69 -19.28 0.98
CA LEU A 51 -10.05 -18.11 0.18
C LEU A 51 -10.31 -18.47 -1.28
N ARG A 52 -9.59 -19.43 -1.84
CA ARG A 52 -9.85 -19.96 -3.19
C ARG A 52 -11.23 -20.59 -3.30
N SER A 53 -11.62 -21.38 -2.29
CA SER A 53 -12.98 -21.96 -2.23
C SER A 53 -14.04 -20.88 -2.14
N GLN A 54 -13.83 -19.84 -1.31
CA GLN A 54 -14.74 -18.71 -1.17
C GLN A 54 -14.97 -17.96 -2.50
N VAL A 55 -13.90 -17.71 -3.27
CA VAL A 55 -13.99 -17.13 -4.62
C VAL A 55 -14.79 -18.04 -5.56
N THR A 56 -14.50 -19.34 -5.54
CA THR A 56 -15.20 -20.33 -6.38
C THR A 56 -16.70 -20.39 -6.06
N ASP A 57 -17.04 -20.43 -4.77
CA ASP A 57 -18.42 -20.46 -4.31
C ASP A 57 -19.20 -19.20 -4.75
N SER A 58 -18.56 -18.03 -4.66
CA SER A 58 -19.10 -16.76 -5.14
C SER A 58 -19.34 -16.75 -6.65
N TYR A 59 -18.41 -17.29 -7.44
CA TYR A 59 -18.57 -17.41 -8.88
C TYR A 59 -19.72 -18.36 -9.26
N GLU A 60 -19.81 -19.54 -8.67
CA GLU A 60 -20.89 -20.51 -8.95
C GLU A 60 -22.25 -19.96 -8.47
N PHE A 61 -22.29 -19.25 -7.33
CA PHE A 61 -23.48 -18.53 -6.89
C PHE A 61 -23.94 -17.52 -7.94
N LEU A 62 -23.04 -16.64 -8.42
CA LEU A 62 -23.39 -15.63 -9.41
C LEU A 62 -23.91 -16.24 -10.71
N LYS A 63 -23.26 -17.28 -11.18
CA LYS A 63 -23.62 -18.01 -12.39
C LYS A 63 -25.03 -18.63 -12.30
N GLU A 64 -25.40 -19.16 -11.16
CA GLU A 64 -26.76 -19.68 -10.93
C GLU A 64 -27.75 -18.54 -10.70
N PHE A 65 -27.40 -17.56 -9.88
CA PHE A 65 -28.27 -16.44 -9.52
C PHE A 65 -28.63 -15.55 -10.72
N SER A 66 -27.74 -15.43 -11.70
CA SER A 66 -27.96 -14.58 -12.88
C SER A 66 -28.93 -15.16 -13.90
N LYS A 67 -29.28 -16.44 -13.80
CA LYS A 67 -30.25 -17.07 -14.69
C LYS A 67 -31.61 -16.37 -14.58
N ASP A 68 -32.23 -16.08 -15.73
CA ASP A 68 -33.54 -15.45 -15.85
C ASP A 68 -33.72 -14.07 -15.15
N LYS A 69 -32.59 -13.41 -14.80
CA LYS A 69 -32.61 -12.08 -14.20
C LYS A 69 -31.90 -11.06 -15.07
N VAL A 70 -32.35 -9.81 -14.98
CA VAL A 70 -31.64 -8.66 -15.58
C VAL A 70 -30.70 -8.09 -14.52
N ILE A 71 -29.41 -8.17 -14.77
CA ILE A 71 -28.38 -7.71 -13.84
C ILE A 71 -27.40 -6.81 -14.59
N TYR A 72 -27.16 -5.62 -14.05
CA TYR A 72 -26.22 -4.65 -14.61
C TYR A 72 -24.83 -5.25 -14.78
N GLY A 73 -24.25 -5.05 -15.96
CA GLY A 73 -22.89 -5.51 -16.27
C GLY A 73 -22.75 -7.01 -16.50
N ILE A 74 -23.84 -7.77 -16.40
CA ILE A 74 -23.90 -9.20 -16.72
C ILE A 74 -24.59 -9.39 -18.07
N ASN A 75 -25.83 -9.00 -18.17
CA ASN A 75 -26.63 -9.15 -19.39
C ASN A 75 -27.27 -7.82 -19.87
N THR A 76 -26.72 -6.71 -19.42
CA THR A 76 -27.00 -5.37 -19.91
C THR A 76 -25.74 -4.71 -20.43
N GLY A 77 -25.88 -3.66 -21.21
CA GLY A 77 -24.76 -2.76 -21.51
C GLY A 77 -24.32 -1.99 -20.27
N PHE A 78 -23.31 -1.13 -20.43
CA PHE A 78 -22.72 -0.31 -19.36
C PHE A 78 -23.06 1.17 -19.54
N GLY A 79 -23.06 1.94 -18.43
CA GLY A 79 -23.30 3.37 -18.43
C GLY A 79 -24.58 3.76 -19.18
N PRO A 80 -24.53 4.62 -20.20
CA PRO A 80 -25.72 5.01 -20.99
C PRO A 80 -26.43 3.84 -21.68
N MET A 81 -25.75 2.73 -21.89
CA MET A 81 -26.29 1.53 -22.53
C MET A 81 -26.87 0.52 -21.53
N ALA A 82 -26.92 0.86 -20.25
CA ALA A 82 -27.39 -0.05 -19.18
C ALA A 82 -28.86 -0.53 -19.35
N GLN A 83 -29.65 0.20 -20.11
CA GLN A 83 -31.05 -0.14 -20.41
C GLN A 83 -31.21 -1.14 -21.58
N TRP A 84 -30.10 -1.48 -22.25
CA TRP A 84 -30.12 -2.41 -23.36
C TRP A 84 -29.72 -3.79 -22.90
N ARG A 85 -30.60 -4.78 -23.14
CA ARG A 85 -30.27 -6.17 -22.90
C ARG A 85 -29.28 -6.64 -23.99
N ILE A 86 -28.25 -7.36 -23.55
CA ILE A 86 -27.27 -7.99 -24.44
C ILE A 86 -27.69 -9.43 -24.69
N GLU A 87 -27.62 -9.86 -25.92
CA GLU A 87 -27.89 -11.25 -26.29
C GLU A 87 -26.84 -12.20 -25.74
N ASP A 88 -27.23 -13.40 -25.35
CA ASP A 88 -26.36 -14.36 -24.64
C ASP A 88 -25.08 -14.71 -25.41
N ASN A 89 -25.12 -14.73 -26.75
CA ASN A 89 -23.97 -14.97 -27.62
C ASN A 89 -22.93 -13.84 -27.59
N HIS A 90 -23.29 -12.62 -27.14
CA HIS A 90 -22.40 -11.45 -27.04
C HIS A 90 -21.93 -11.14 -25.62
N LEU A 91 -22.40 -11.86 -24.60
CA LEU A 91 -22.06 -11.57 -23.20
C LEU A 91 -20.55 -11.66 -22.93
N LYS A 92 -19.89 -12.66 -23.51
CA LYS A 92 -18.44 -12.83 -23.39
C LYS A 92 -17.68 -11.69 -24.07
N GLU A 93 -18.07 -11.32 -25.28
CA GLU A 93 -17.48 -10.22 -26.04
C GLU A 93 -17.63 -8.88 -25.31
N LEU A 94 -18.76 -8.66 -24.64
CA LEU A 94 -19.02 -7.49 -23.81
C LEU A 94 -17.95 -7.32 -22.72
N GLN A 95 -17.51 -8.41 -22.07
CA GLN A 95 -16.49 -8.36 -21.03
C GLN A 95 -15.12 -7.97 -21.56
N TYR A 96 -14.73 -8.43 -22.74
CA TYR A 96 -13.51 -7.96 -23.41
C TYR A 96 -13.61 -6.51 -23.86
N ASN A 97 -14.78 -6.12 -24.37
CA ASN A 97 -14.97 -4.78 -24.92
C ASN A 97 -14.96 -3.68 -23.86
N ILE A 98 -15.42 -3.95 -22.64
CA ILE A 98 -15.30 -2.97 -21.56
C ILE A 98 -13.83 -2.71 -21.23
N ILE A 99 -12.98 -3.74 -21.16
CA ILE A 99 -11.55 -3.60 -20.91
C ILE A 99 -10.91 -2.77 -22.02
N ARG A 100 -11.09 -3.15 -23.28
CA ARG A 100 -10.49 -2.48 -24.45
C ARG A 100 -10.94 -1.04 -24.60
N SER A 101 -12.24 -0.77 -24.41
CA SER A 101 -12.80 0.57 -24.55
C SER A 101 -12.40 1.52 -23.44
N HIS A 102 -12.05 1.02 -22.26
CA HIS A 102 -11.60 1.81 -21.13
C HIS A 102 -10.06 1.92 -21.03
N SER A 103 -9.30 1.14 -21.79
CA SER A 103 -7.83 1.23 -21.85
C SER A 103 -7.39 2.43 -22.71
N THR A 104 -7.82 3.63 -22.31
CA THR A 104 -7.63 4.90 -23.04
C THR A 104 -6.76 5.90 -22.29
N GLY A 105 -5.95 5.41 -21.37
CA GLY A 105 -5.08 6.22 -20.54
C GLY A 105 -4.01 6.97 -21.34
N ALA A 106 -3.51 8.07 -20.81
CA ALA A 106 -2.52 8.92 -21.41
C ALA A 106 -1.45 9.41 -20.41
N GLY A 107 -0.39 10.01 -20.95
CA GLY A 107 0.69 10.59 -20.17
C GLY A 107 1.77 9.57 -19.78
N GLU A 108 2.60 9.94 -18.83
CA GLU A 108 3.65 9.06 -18.30
C GLU A 108 3.06 7.84 -17.63
N ARG A 109 3.81 6.75 -17.58
CA ARG A 109 3.40 5.55 -16.84
C ARG A 109 3.48 5.77 -15.32
N LEU A 110 2.62 5.11 -14.57
CA LEU A 110 2.76 4.97 -13.13
C LEU A 110 4.03 4.19 -12.79
N PRO A 111 4.69 4.49 -11.67
CA PRO A 111 5.79 3.66 -11.16
C PRO A 111 5.33 2.21 -10.96
N ASP A 112 6.16 1.26 -11.39
CA ASP A 112 5.86 -0.18 -11.30
C ASP A 112 5.44 -0.61 -9.88
N ILE A 113 6.05 -0.01 -8.85
CA ILE A 113 5.71 -0.31 -7.46
C ILE A 113 4.27 0.08 -7.10
N CYS A 114 3.77 1.18 -7.64
CA CYS A 114 2.37 1.60 -7.45
C CYS A 114 1.40 0.64 -8.15
N VAL A 115 1.75 0.18 -9.34
CA VAL A 115 0.93 -0.79 -10.09
C VAL A 115 0.93 -2.15 -9.38
N ARG A 116 2.07 -2.59 -8.86
CA ARG A 116 2.16 -3.83 -8.06
C ARG A 116 1.31 -3.73 -6.79
N ALA A 117 1.34 -2.59 -6.10
CA ALA A 117 0.48 -2.34 -4.94
C ALA A 117 -1.01 -2.35 -5.32
N ALA A 118 -1.37 -1.79 -6.47
CA ALA A 118 -2.72 -1.82 -7.00
C ALA A 118 -3.18 -3.26 -7.32
N MET A 119 -2.32 -4.09 -7.91
CA MET A 119 -2.63 -5.51 -8.15
C MET A 119 -2.86 -6.28 -6.85
N LEU A 120 -2.08 -5.99 -5.80
CA LEU A 120 -2.28 -6.59 -4.47
C LEU A 120 -3.63 -6.17 -3.87
N SER A 121 -3.95 -4.87 -3.90
CA SER A 121 -5.23 -4.37 -3.42
C SER A 121 -6.39 -5.00 -4.20
N ARG A 122 -6.26 -5.11 -5.53
CA ARG A 122 -7.29 -5.74 -6.37
C ARG A 122 -7.45 -7.23 -6.09
N LEU A 123 -6.35 -7.92 -5.86
CA LEU A 123 -6.39 -9.32 -5.44
C LEU A 123 -7.16 -9.48 -4.14
N MET A 124 -6.91 -8.62 -3.14
CA MET A 124 -7.62 -8.69 -1.85
C MET A 124 -9.13 -8.47 -2.00
N THR A 125 -9.55 -7.49 -2.81
CA THR A 125 -10.99 -7.30 -3.14
C THR A 125 -11.62 -8.60 -3.63
N PHE A 126 -10.98 -9.31 -4.55
CA PHE A 126 -11.53 -10.55 -5.09
C PHE A 126 -11.56 -11.69 -4.07
N LEU A 127 -10.56 -11.75 -3.17
CA LEU A 127 -10.47 -12.78 -2.15
C LEU A 127 -11.57 -12.67 -1.08
N GLU A 128 -12.20 -11.50 -0.92
CA GLU A 128 -13.40 -11.33 -0.10
C GLU A 128 -14.61 -12.14 -0.62
N GLY A 129 -14.54 -12.67 -1.85
CA GLY A 129 -15.55 -13.59 -2.39
C GLY A 129 -16.91 -12.96 -2.70
N HIS A 130 -16.95 -11.67 -3.02
CA HIS A 130 -18.18 -10.96 -3.36
C HIS A 130 -18.25 -10.51 -4.83
N SER A 131 -17.14 -10.54 -5.55
CA SER A 131 -17.03 -10.06 -6.92
C SER A 131 -17.58 -11.04 -7.97
N GLY A 132 -17.75 -12.31 -7.63
CA GLY A 132 -18.24 -13.34 -8.55
C GLY A 132 -17.28 -13.65 -9.71
N VAL A 133 -15.98 -13.48 -9.51
CA VAL A 133 -14.94 -13.75 -10.51
C VAL A 133 -14.51 -15.22 -10.46
N HIS A 134 -14.01 -15.74 -11.59
CA HIS A 134 -13.47 -17.09 -11.66
C HIS A 134 -12.08 -17.19 -11.03
N VAL A 135 -11.75 -18.31 -10.41
CA VAL A 135 -10.49 -18.50 -9.68
C VAL A 135 -9.25 -18.34 -10.57
N SER A 136 -9.35 -18.55 -11.88
CA SER A 136 -8.23 -18.33 -12.81
C SER A 136 -7.72 -16.90 -12.83
N LEU A 137 -8.57 -15.90 -12.55
CA LEU A 137 -8.15 -14.51 -12.38
C LEU A 137 -7.22 -14.35 -11.18
N ILE A 138 -7.56 -15.01 -10.06
CA ILE A 138 -6.72 -15.02 -8.85
C ILE A 138 -5.35 -15.63 -9.16
N ASP A 139 -5.34 -16.79 -9.83
CA ASP A 139 -4.10 -17.49 -10.18
C ASP A 139 -3.19 -16.65 -11.08
N LEU A 140 -3.76 -15.97 -12.05
CA LEU A 140 -2.99 -15.12 -12.96
C LEU A 140 -2.46 -13.87 -12.27
N LEU A 141 -3.25 -13.19 -11.41
CA LEU A 141 -2.80 -12.06 -10.61
C LEU A 141 -1.65 -12.45 -9.67
N VAL A 142 -1.79 -13.56 -8.96
CA VAL A 142 -0.72 -14.11 -8.10
C VAL A 142 0.53 -14.40 -8.93
N SER A 143 0.37 -14.99 -10.11
CA SER A 143 1.49 -15.25 -11.02
C SER A 143 2.19 -13.98 -11.50
N PHE A 144 1.45 -12.93 -11.82
CA PHE A 144 2.01 -11.62 -12.20
C PHE A 144 2.83 -11.04 -11.05
N ILE A 145 2.27 -11.00 -9.85
CA ILE A 145 2.92 -10.46 -8.65
C ILE A 145 4.21 -11.22 -8.36
N ASN A 146 4.16 -12.55 -8.33
CA ASN A 146 5.28 -13.41 -7.96
C ASN A 146 6.40 -13.44 -9.01
N ASN A 147 6.07 -13.27 -10.29
CA ASN A 147 7.08 -13.22 -11.36
C ASN A 147 7.55 -11.80 -11.68
N GLY A 148 7.06 -10.78 -10.96
CA GLY A 148 7.42 -9.39 -11.19
C GLY A 148 6.95 -8.85 -12.55
N VAL A 149 5.86 -9.41 -13.10
CA VAL A 149 5.21 -8.89 -14.31
C VAL A 149 4.36 -7.70 -13.92
N CYS A 150 4.69 -6.51 -14.44
CA CYS A 150 4.02 -5.28 -14.07
C CYS A 150 3.36 -4.63 -15.28
N PRO A 151 2.02 -4.50 -15.32
CA PRO A 151 1.31 -3.79 -16.38
C PRO A 151 1.81 -2.37 -16.59
N VAL A 152 1.92 -1.92 -17.84
CA VAL A 152 2.19 -0.52 -18.17
C VAL A 152 0.89 0.27 -18.07
N VAL A 153 0.78 1.07 -17.03
CA VAL A 153 -0.43 1.83 -16.68
C VAL A 153 -0.17 3.33 -16.82
N PRO A 154 -0.85 4.06 -17.72
CA PRO A 154 -0.75 5.52 -17.83
C PRO A 154 -1.31 6.23 -16.60
N ARG A 155 -0.76 7.40 -16.28
CA ARG A 155 -1.16 8.20 -15.10
C ARG A 155 -2.56 8.78 -15.19
N HIS A 156 -3.00 9.16 -16.39
CA HIS A 156 -4.22 9.95 -16.59
C HIS A 156 -5.27 9.16 -17.36
N GLY A 157 -6.54 9.43 -17.04
CA GLY A 157 -7.69 8.86 -17.74
C GLY A 157 -8.93 8.73 -16.86
N SER A 158 -8.80 8.21 -15.65
CA SER A 158 -9.94 8.12 -14.72
C SER A 158 -10.35 9.50 -14.19
N VAL A 159 -11.64 9.68 -14.01
CA VAL A 159 -12.25 10.94 -13.51
C VAL A 159 -12.94 10.76 -12.15
N GLY A 160 -12.77 9.61 -11.51
CA GLY A 160 -13.32 9.33 -10.19
C GLY A 160 -14.83 9.07 -10.14
N ALA A 161 -15.50 8.90 -11.29
CA ALA A 161 -16.94 8.62 -11.33
C ALA A 161 -17.27 7.18 -10.93
N SER A 162 -16.37 6.24 -11.17
CA SER A 162 -16.43 4.83 -10.76
C SER A 162 -15.02 4.36 -10.37
N GLY A 163 -14.28 5.18 -9.64
CA GLY A 163 -12.92 4.91 -9.21
C GLY A 163 -11.91 5.03 -10.35
N ASP A 164 -11.06 4.02 -10.46
CA ASP A 164 -9.84 4.00 -11.27
C ASP A 164 -10.03 3.24 -12.61
N LEU A 165 -11.19 3.38 -13.25
CA LEU A 165 -11.60 2.60 -14.43
C LEU A 165 -10.52 2.44 -15.49
N VAL A 166 -9.87 3.53 -15.88
CA VAL A 166 -8.90 3.52 -16.96
C VAL A 166 -7.63 2.79 -16.57
N GLN A 167 -7.11 3.06 -15.38
CA GLN A 167 -5.90 2.42 -14.88
C GLN A 167 -6.13 0.91 -14.64
N LEU A 168 -7.27 0.54 -14.07
CA LEU A 168 -7.66 -0.85 -13.88
C LEU A 168 -7.88 -1.56 -15.22
N ALA A 169 -8.44 -0.88 -16.21
CA ALA A 169 -8.60 -1.43 -17.56
C ALA A 169 -7.23 -1.76 -18.20
N HIS A 170 -6.21 -0.91 -18.02
CA HIS A 170 -4.84 -1.22 -18.48
C HIS A 170 -4.25 -2.43 -17.76
N ILE A 171 -4.50 -2.62 -16.45
CA ILE A 171 -4.11 -3.85 -15.75
C ILE A 171 -4.84 -5.05 -16.37
N ALA A 172 -6.16 -4.96 -16.51
CA ALA A 172 -6.98 -6.02 -17.08
C ALA A 172 -6.60 -6.39 -18.52
N LEU A 173 -6.19 -5.39 -19.32
CA LEU A 173 -5.74 -5.58 -20.69
C LEU A 173 -4.56 -6.54 -20.78
N THR A 174 -3.62 -6.44 -19.85
CA THR A 174 -2.46 -7.35 -19.81
C THR A 174 -2.81 -8.75 -19.36
N LEU A 175 -3.81 -8.90 -18.49
CA LEU A 175 -4.30 -10.21 -18.07
C LEU A 175 -4.95 -10.98 -19.24
N ILE A 176 -5.59 -10.31 -20.19
CA ILE A 176 -6.12 -10.95 -21.40
C ILE A 176 -5.08 -11.11 -22.51
N GLY A 177 -3.79 -10.83 -22.23
CA GLY A 177 -2.67 -11.01 -23.17
C GLY A 177 -2.48 -9.85 -24.15
N GLU A 178 -3.18 -8.74 -23.94
CA GLU A 178 -3.07 -7.52 -24.77
C GLU A 178 -2.28 -6.44 -24.02
N GLY A 179 -1.88 -5.36 -24.71
CA GLY A 179 -1.12 -4.27 -24.08
C GLY A 179 0.32 -4.65 -23.73
N GLU A 180 0.94 -3.88 -22.85
CA GLU A 180 2.37 -3.96 -22.53
C GLU A 180 2.60 -4.16 -21.03
N VAL A 181 3.68 -4.85 -20.69
CA VAL A 181 4.15 -5.06 -19.32
C VAL A 181 5.63 -4.67 -19.18
N SER A 182 6.00 -4.18 -18.01
CA SER A 182 7.40 -4.10 -17.57
C SER A 182 7.78 -5.46 -17.00
N TYR A 183 8.78 -6.09 -17.59
CA TYR A 183 9.28 -7.40 -17.17
C TYR A 183 10.78 -7.48 -17.34
N LYS A 184 11.52 -7.85 -16.27
CA LYS A 184 13.00 -7.91 -16.24
C LYS A 184 13.68 -6.60 -16.72
N GLY A 185 13.06 -5.44 -16.44
CA GLY A 185 13.58 -4.11 -16.80
C GLY A 185 13.25 -3.65 -18.22
N GLU A 186 12.53 -4.41 -19.00
CA GLU A 186 12.12 -4.10 -20.37
C GLU A 186 10.60 -3.97 -20.49
N ILE A 187 10.14 -3.13 -21.44
CA ILE A 187 8.73 -3.05 -21.81
C ILE A 187 8.49 -4.03 -22.97
N ARG A 188 7.55 -4.93 -22.78
CA ARG A 188 7.26 -6.00 -23.75
C ARG A 188 5.76 -6.22 -23.91
N PRO A 189 5.29 -6.73 -25.07
CA PRO A 189 3.90 -7.17 -25.23
C PRO A 189 3.52 -8.21 -24.16
N ALA A 190 2.36 -8.04 -23.53
CA ALA A 190 1.89 -8.92 -22.45
C ALA A 190 1.79 -10.38 -22.90
N GLY A 191 1.25 -10.63 -24.11
CA GLY A 191 1.10 -11.99 -24.66
C GLY A 191 2.43 -12.73 -24.82
N GLU A 192 3.52 -12.02 -25.17
CA GLU A 192 4.85 -12.65 -25.28
C GLU A 192 5.40 -13.07 -23.92
N VAL A 193 5.22 -12.22 -22.91
CA VAL A 193 5.67 -12.50 -21.53
C VAL A 193 4.86 -13.64 -20.91
N LEU A 194 3.55 -13.68 -21.12
CA LEU A 194 2.70 -14.79 -20.71
C LEU A 194 3.18 -16.10 -21.33
N ALA A 195 3.44 -16.13 -22.65
CA ALA A 195 3.94 -17.32 -23.35
C ALA A 195 5.33 -17.76 -22.83
N GLU A 196 6.25 -16.81 -22.55
CA GLU A 196 7.55 -17.11 -21.95
C GLU A 196 7.42 -17.80 -20.58
N LEU A 197 6.42 -17.37 -19.78
CA LEU A 197 6.16 -17.93 -18.45
C LEU A 197 5.29 -19.20 -18.47
N GLY A 198 4.81 -19.62 -19.63
CA GLY A 198 3.89 -20.74 -19.76
C GLY A 198 2.51 -20.47 -19.16
N LEU A 199 2.12 -19.18 -19.13
CA LEU A 199 0.82 -18.72 -18.63
C LEU A 199 -0.13 -18.46 -19.79
N GLU A 200 -1.39 -18.86 -19.63
CA GLU A 200 -2.43 -18.57 -20.65
C GLU A 200 -3.11 -17.23 -20.35
N PRO A 201 -3.43 -16.44 -21.39
CA PRO A 201 -4.25 -15.25 -21.24
C PRO A 201 -5.60 -15.59 -20.60
N LEU A 202 -6.07 -14.69 -19.73
CA LEU A 202 -7.33 -14.88 -19.01
C LEU A 202 -8.51 -14.99 -19.98
N GLN A 203 -9.29 -16.05 -19.81
CA GLN A 203 -10.58 -16.17 -20.48
C GLN A 203 -11.63 -15.42 -19.65
N MET A 204 -12.31 -14.46 -20.26
CA MET A 204 -13.36 -13.70 -19.58
C MET A 204 -14.60 -14.55 -19.36
N TYR A 205 -15.09 -14.54 -18.13
CA TYR A 205 -16.35 -15.14 -17.74
C TYR A 205 -17.40 -14.05 -17.43
N ILE A 206 -18.50 -14.46 -16.83
CA ILE A 206 -19.61 -13.56 -16.48
C ILE A 206 -19.14 -12.46 -15.51
N ARG A 207 -19.47 -11.20 -15.78
CA ARG A 207 -19.15 -10.01 -14.97
C ARG A 207 -17.64 -9.67 -14.85
N GLU A 208 -16.72 -10.51 -15.23
CA GLU A 208 -15.29 -10.30 -14.94
C GLU A 208 -14.71 -9.02 -15.54
N GLY A 209 -15.09 -8.67 -16.76
CA GLY A 209 -14.66 -7.41 -17.37
C GLY A 209 -15.05 -6.19 -16.53
N LEU A 210 -16.26 -6.18 -15.96
CA LEU A 210 -16.69 -5.14 -15.04
C LEU A 210 -15.90 -5.24 -13.71
N ALA A 211 -15.83 -6.41 -13.12
CA ALA A 211 -15.15 -6.62 -11.84
C ALA A 211 -13.67 -6.21 -11.87
N VAL A 212 -12.93 -6.48 -12.95
CA VAL A 212 -11.51 -6.10 -13.04
C VAL A 212 -11.29 -4.63 -13.34
N THR A 213 -12.28 -3.90 -13.87
CA THR A 213 -12.14 -2.50 -14.27
C THR A 213 -12.75 -1.52 -13.27
N ASN A 214 -13.68 -1.96 -12.42
CA ASN A 214 -14.42 -1.08 -11.52
C ASN A 214 -13.82 -1.13 -10.12
N GLY A 215 -13.58 0.03 -9.50
CA GLY A 215 -13.06 0.12 -8.13
C GLY A 215 -11.96 1.15 -7.94
N THR A 216 -11.36 1.17 -6.74
CA THR A 216 -10.40 2.18 -6.27
C THR A 216 -9.02 1.60 -5.94
N ALA A 217 -8.72 0.40 -6.39
CA ALA A 217 -7.50 -0.33 -6.03
C ALA A 217 -6.20 0.38 -6.47
N VAL A 218 -6.22 1.19 -7.53
CA VAL A 218 -5.02 1.95 -7.97
C VAL A 218 -4.77 3.13 -7.03
N MET A 219 -5.81 3.88 -6.66
CA MET A 219 -5.71 4.94 -5.66
C MET A 219 -5.20 4.38 -4.32
N THR A 220 -5.77 3.27 -3.86
CA THR A 220 -5.36 2.57 -2.63
C THR A 220 -3.92 2.11 -2.70
N GLY A 221 -3.49 1.49 -3.80
CA GLY A 221 -2.10 1.06 -4.01
C GLY A 221 -1.09 2.21 -3.98
N ILE A 222 -1.42 3.35 -4.63
CA ILE A 222 -0.62 4.57 -4.55
C ILE A 222 -0.57 5.10 -3.10
N GLY A 223 -1.70 5.08 -2.40
CA GLY A 223 -1.79 5.48 -1.00
C GLY A 223 -0.87 4.64 -0.10
N VAL A 224 -0.87 3.32 -0.27
CA VAL A 224 0.00 2.39 0.47
C VAL A 224 1.48 2.69 0.22
N VAL A 225 1.89 2.86 -1.03
CA VAL A 225 3.29 3.19 -1.38
C VAL A 225 3.69 4.53 -0.75
N ASN A 226 2.84 5.55 -0.83
CA ASN A 226 3.11 6.86 -0.22
C ASN A 226 3.19 6.76 1.30
N HIS A 227 2.36 5.95 1.94
CA HIS A 227 2.39 5.72 3.39
C HIS A 227 3.72 5.07 3.82
N ILE A 228 4.17 4.03 3.12
CA ILE A 228 5.46 3.38 3.38
C ILE A 228 6.62 4.38 3.25
N LEU A 229 6.62 5.18 2.17
CA LEU A 229 7.66 6.20 1.96
C LEU A 229 7.62 7.30 3.03
N ALA A 230 6.43 7.74 3.45
CA ALA A 230 6.27 8.73 4.52
C ALA A 230 6.78 8.18 5.87
N GLY A 231 6.54 6.91 6.16
CA GLY A 231 7.09 6.23 7.35
C GLY A 231 8.61 6.21 7.35
N ARG A 232 9.22 5.88 6.22
CA ARG A 232 10.69 5.92 6.04
C ARG A 232 11.25 7.33 6.21
N LEU A 233 10.58 8.32 5.63
CA LEU A 233 10.98 9.73 5.76
C LEU A 233 10.91 10.20 7.22
N LEU A 234 9.86 9.84 7.96
CA LEU A 234 9.73 10.13 9.39
C LEU A 234 10.87 9.49 10.19
N GLY A 235 11.24 8.24 9.87
CA GLY A 235 12.39 7.57 10.50
C GLY A 235 13.71 8.33 10.28
N TRP A 236 13.98 8.79 9.06
CA TRP A 236 15.15 9.60 8.74
C TRP A 236 15.13 10.96 9.46
N GLU A 237 13.97 11.60 9.59
CA GLU A 237 13.82 12.87 10.31
C GLU A 237 14.11 12.71 11.80
N ILE A 238 13.66 11.62 12.43
CA ILE A 238 13.96 11.32 13.83
C ILE A 238 15.45 11.12 14.03
N LEU A 239 16.10 10.32 13.17
CA LEU A 239 17.54 10.07 13.22
C LEU A 239 18.32 11.38 13.01
N GLY A 240 17.98 12.14 11.98
CA GLY A 240 18.60 13.43 11.69
C GLY A 240 18.46 14.41 12.86
N SER A 241 17.30 14.44 13.50
CA SER A 241 17.04 15.26 14.68
C SER A 241 17.93 14.86 15.87
N VAL A 242 18.13 13.57 16.10
CA VAL A 242 19.05 13.09 17.16
C VAL A 242 20.47 13.51 16.86
N LEU A 243 20.97 13.28 15.64
CA LEU A 243 22.32 13.67 15.22
C LEU A 243 22.53 15.19 15.35
N MET A 244 21.56 16.01 14.95
CA MET A 244 21.66 17.47 15.12
C MET A 244 21.70 17.90 16.58
N ASN A 245 20.98 17.23 17.47
CA ASN A 245 21.03 17.48 18.91
C ASN A 245 22.40 17.10 19.50
N GLU A 246 22.99 16.00 19.08
CA GLU A 246 24.34 15.59 19.48
C GLU A 246 25.40 16.62 19.01
N ILE A 247 25.39 16.99 17.72
CA ILE A 247 26.35 17.97 17.15
C ILE A 247 26.22 19.32 17.85
N ALA A 248 24.99 19.74 18.16
CA ALA A 248 24.74 20.98 18.88
C ALA A 248 25.04 20.89 20.38
N SER A 249 25.42 19.73 20.89
CA SER A 249 25.61 19.45 22.33
C SER A 249 24.41 19.94 23.15
N SER A 250 23.20 19.57 22.71
CA SER A 250 21.96 19.93 23.37
C SER A 250 21.79 19.20 24.72
N TYR A 251 20.85 19.66 25.52
CA TYR A 251 20.48 18.96 26.76
C TYR A 251 19.54 17.80 26.46
N ASP A 252 19.63 16.72 27.27
CA ASP A 252 18.85 15.50 27.15
C ASP A 252 17.42 15.60 27.74
N ASP A 253 17.18 16.61 28.59
CA ASP A 253 15.96 16.77 29.37
C ASP A 253 14.68 16.92 28.55
N PHE A 254 14.74 17.50 27.34
CA PHE A 254 13.56 17.68 26.50
C PHE A 254 13.03 16.35 25.91
N MET A 255 13.84 15.30 25.88
CA MET A 255 13.43 13.94 25.48
C MET A 255 12.90 13.10 26.67
N SER A 256 12.93 13.63 27.92
CA SER A 256 12.56 12.84 29.09
C SER A 256 11.13 12.31 29.01
N ASP A 257 10.92 11.13 29.56
CA ASP A 257 9.61 10.48 29.67
C ASP A 257 8.67 11.26 30.58
N ILE A 258 9.20 11.85 31.67
CA ILE A 258 8.42 12.67 32.61
C ILE A 258 7.85 13.90 31.86
N LEU A 259 8.71 14.66 31.15
CA LEU A 259 8.27 15.86 30.44
C LEU A 259 7.23 15.54 29.36
N ASN A 260 7.51 14.53 28.53
CA ASN A 260 6.63 14.20 27.42
C ASN A 260 5.37 13.44 27.87
N GLY A 261 5.42 12.72 28.98
CA GLY A 261 4.26 12.05 29.58
C GLY A 261 3.23 13.00 30.20
N LEU A 262 3.60 14.27 30.47
CA LEU A 262 2.63 15.30 30.92
C LEU A 262 1.65 15.71 29.81
N LYS A 263 1.97 15.44 28.57
CA LYS A 263 1.09 15.63 27.41
C LYS A 263 0.49 14.29 27.00
N HIS A 264 -0.84 14.21 26.97
CA HIS A 264 -1.55 12.97 26.60
C HIS A 264 -1.65 12.78 25.09
N HIS A 265 -0.51 12.90 24.39
CA HIS A 265 -0.37 12.72 22.95
C HIS A 265 0.56 11.52 22.66
N PRO A 266 0.01 10.37 22.23
CA PRO A 266 0.79 9.14 22.05
C PRO A 266 2.00 9.32 21.14
N GLY A 267 1.83 10.01 20.01
CA GLY A 267 2.92 10.26 19.06
C GLY A 267 4.06 11.08 19.66
N GLN A 268 3.76 12.12 20.44
CA GLN A 268 4.81 12.89 21.12
C GLN A 268 5.63 12.02 22.07
N ILE A 269 4.95 11.21 22.89
CA ILE A 269 5.59 10.25 23.83
C ILE A 269 6.45 9.26 23.06
N ARG A 270 5.92 8.73 21.95
CA ARG A 270 6.62 7.76 21.11
C ARG A 270 7.87 8.34 20.45
N ILE A 271 7.78 9.55 19.87
CA ILE A 271 8.95 10.22 19.27
C ILE A 271 10.03 10.47 20.32
N ALA A 272 9.66 10.95 21.52
CA ALA A 272 10.63 11.16 22.60
C ALA A 272 11.30 9.84 23.05
N GLU A 273 10.57 8.75 23.12
CA GLU A 273 11.09 7.41 23.40
C GLU A 273 12.10 6.95 22.35
N LEU A 274 11.76 7.08 21.07
CA LEU A 274 12.64 6.74 19.95
C LEU A 274 13.92 7.58 19.95
N MET A 275 13.82 8.87 20.21
CA MET A 275 15.00 9.75 20.32
C MET A 275 15.90 9.34 21.49
N ARG A 276 15.35 8.98 22.65
CA ARG A 276 16.13 8.47 23.79
C ARG A 276 16.85 7.18 23.45
N SER A 277 16.14 6.24 22.82
CA SER A 277 16.74 4.96 22.41
C SER A 277 17.89 5.15 21.41
N LEU A 278 17.73 6.03 20.41
CA LEU A 278 18.75 6.33 19.43
C LEU A 278 19.97 7.06 20.01
N SER A 279 19.77 7.84 21.06
CA SER A 279 20.84 8.60 21.73
C SER A 279 21.45 7.88 22.93
N GLU A 280 21.07 6.62 23.20
CA GLU A 280 21.58 5.85 24.32
C GLU A 280 23.12 5.71 24.23
N GLY A 281 23.80 6.02 25.33
CA GLY A 281 25.27 6.01 25.39
C GLY A 281 25.97 7.21 24.74
N SER A 282 25.23 8.20 24.24
CA SER A 282 25.79 9.42 23.68
C SER A 282 26.62 10.17 24.71
N LYS A 283 27.84 10.59 24.30
CA LYS A 283 28.72 11.46 25.09
C LYS A 283 28.66 12.93 24.65
N MET A 284 27.84 13.22 23.64
CA MET A 284 27.72 14.57 23.04
C MET A 284 26.56 15.33 23.64
N LEU A 285 25.48 14.65 24.02
CA LEU A 285 24.38 15.24 24.76
C LEU A 285 24.79 15.62 26.17
N LYS A 286 24.29 16.73 26.65
CA LYS A 286 24.61 17.29 27.96
C LYS A 286 23.49 17.01 28.94
N ASN A 287 23.86 16.68 30.18
CA ASN A 287 22.89 16.60 31.26
C ASN A 287 22.76 18.01 31.90
N ARG A 288 21.54 18.56 31.87
CA ARG A 288 21.26 19.90 32.39
C ARG A 288 21.57 20.04 33.87
N GLN A 289 21.32 19.04 34.68
CA GLN A 289 21.60 19.10 36.13
C GLN A 289 23.10 19.23 36.39
N VAL A 290 23.91 18.49 35.64
CA VAL A 290 25.38 18.53 35.76
C VAL A 290 25.93 19.85 35.25
N GLU A 291 25.40 20.35 34.13
CA GLU A 291 26.00 21.51 33.43
C GLU A 291 25.54 22.87 34.01
N LEU A 292 24.34 22.98 34.55
CA LEU A 292 23.73 24.28 34.88
C LEU A 292 23.34 24.44 36.37
N PHE A 293 22.92 23.38 37.07
CA PHE A 293 22.30 23.55 38.39
C PHE A 293 23.27 24.03 39.45
N HIS A 294 24.58 23.87 39.25
CA HIS A 294 25.62 24.32 40.19
C HIS A 294 26.07 25.78 39.95
N LYS A 295 25.55 26.44 38.93
CA LYS A 295 26.00 27.77 38.51
C LYS A 295 25.13 28.94 39.01
N SER A 296 24.47 28.73 40.13
CA SER A 296 23.54 29.76 40.72
C SER A 296 24.20 31.08 41.07
N GLY A 297 25.53 31.13 41.24
CA GLY A 297 26.31 32.36 41.50
C GLY A 297 26.83 33.07 40.24
N GLU A 298 26.65 32.52 39.05
CA GLU A 298 27.09 33.13 37.81
C GLU A 298 26.05 34.15 37.30
N GLN A 299 26.47 35.35 36.93
CA GLN A 299 25.58 36.35 36.34
C GLN A 299 25.41 36.23 34.82
N VAL A 300 26.41 35.63 34.15
CA VAL A 300 26.42 35.43 32.68
C VAL A 300 26.93 34.05 32.38
N PHE A 301 26.06 33.25 31.74
CA PHE A 301 26.43 31.88 31.32
C PHE A 301 27.12 31.92 29.95
N LYS A 302 28.23 31.24 29.84
CA LYS A 302 28.93 31.03 28.56
C LYS A 302 28.18 30.06 27.64
N GLN A 303 27.45 29.15 28.24
CA GLN A 303 26.66 28.14 27.53
C GLN A 303 25.23 28.62 27.34
N LYS A 304 24.60 28.17 26.26
CA LYS A 304 23.20 28.43 26.01
C LYS A 304 22.34 27.69 27.02
N VAL A 305 21.58 28.42 27.80
CA VAL A 305 20.73 27.84 28.85
C VAL A 305 19.53 27.09 28.25
N GLN A 306 19.02 27.59 27.13
CA GLN A 306 17.88 26.99 26.43
C GLN A 306 18.21 26.76 24.96
N PRO A 307 18.18 25.51 24.46
CA PRO A 307 18.32 25.20 23.04
C PRO A 307 17.23 25.84 22.18
N TYR A 308 17.45 25.94 20.88
CA TYR A 308 16.45 26.42 19.92
C TYR A 308 15.25 25.46 19.89
N TYR A 309 14.07 25.98 19.52
CA TYR A 309 12.86 25.18 19.37
C TYR A 309 13.04 24.02 18.38
N SER A 310 13.72 24.27 17.26
CA SER A 310 14.04 23.23 16.26
C SER A 310 14.83 22.04 16.81
N LEU A 311 15.52 22.21 17.93
CA LEU A 311 16.24 21.11 18.59
C LEU A 311 15.39 20.45 19.68
N ARG A 312 14.79 21.27 20.57
CA ARG A 312 14.14 20.77 21.78
C ARG A 312 12.65 20.42 21.61
N CYS A 313 11.99 20.89 20.53
CA CYS A 313 10.57 20.64 20.29
C CYS A 313 10.33 19.56 19.24
N VAL A 314 11.32 18.74 18.91
CA VAL A 314 11.17 17.64 17.96
C VAL A 314 10.02 16.69 18.35
N PRO A 315 9.89 16.23 19.61
CA PRO A 315 8.77 15.37 19.98
C PRO A 315 7.39 16.03 19.74
N GLN A 316 7.28 17.34 20.00
CA GLN A 316 6.04 18.08 19.81
C GLN A 316 5.72 18.34 18.32
N ILE A 317 6.75 18.40 17.46
CA ILE A 317 6.60 18.64 16.02
C ILE A 317 6.30 17.31 15.30
N LEU A 318 7.08 16.27 15.56
CA LEU A 318 6.94 14.98 14.86
C LEU A 318 5.86 14.08 15.46
N GLY A 319 5.46 14.30 16.71
CA GLY A 319 4.40 13.53 17.36
C GLY A 319 3.09 13.54 16.60
N PRO A 320 2.50 14.71 16.27
CA PRO A 320 1.28 14.78 15.45
C PRO A 320 1.43 14.17 14.05
N VAL A 321 2.62 14.25 13.46
CA VAL A 321 2.92 13.60 12.17
C VAL A 321 2.85 12.08 12.32
N TYR A 322 3.46 11.54 13.38
CA TYR A 322 3.40 10.13 13.71
C TYR A 322 1.96 9.66 13.91
N ASP A 323 1.17 10.36 14.74
CA ASP A 323 -0.24 9.99 15.01
C ASP A 323 -1.07 10.00 13.72
N THR A 324 -0.88 11.02 12.86
CA THR A 324 -1.57 11.12 11.57
C THR A 324 -1.19 9.96 10.65
N LEU A 325 0.10 9.61 10.59
CA LEU A 325 0.59 8.52 9.77
C LEU A 325 0.03 7.17 10.23
N MET A 326 0.01 6.92 11.55
CA MET A 326 -0.57 5.68 12.09
C MET A 326 -2.06 5.56 11.77
N ASN A 327 -2.81 6.65 11.90
CA ASN A 327 -4.23 6.64 11.55
C ASN A 327 -4.47 6.43 10.06
N ALA A 328 -3.69 7.08 9.20
CA ALA A 328 -3.77 6.88 7.75
C ALA A 328 -3.41 5.44 7.35
N GLY A 329 -2.42 4.84 8.03
CA GLY A 329 -2.05 3.44 7.83
C GLY A 329 -3.20 2.48 8.12
N GLN A 330 -3.91 2.69 9.24
CA GLN A 330 -5.07 1.87 9.57
C GLN A 330 -6.18 1.98 8.50
N VAL A 331 -6.46 3.19 8.04
CA VAL A 331 -7.46 3.40 6.97
C VAL A 331 -7.05 2.70 5.68
N LEU A 332 -5.78 2.79 5.28
CA LEU A 332 -5.28 2.12 4.08
C LEU A 332 -5.30 0.59 4.20
N GLU A 333 -4.96 0.05 5.38
CA GLU A 333 -5.02 -1.39 5.62
C GLU A 333 -6.47 -1.90 5.56
N ASP A 334 -7.42 -1.15 6.11
CA ASP A 334 -8.84 -1.48 6.01
C ASP A 334 -9.33 -1.41 4.56
N GLU A 335 -8.92 -0.40 3.79
CA GLU A 335 -9.31 -0.24 2.39
C GLU A 335 -8.74 -1.34 1.50
N VAL A 336 -7.46 -1.72 1.65
CA VAL A 336 -6.86 -2.84 0.92
C VAL A 336 -7.63 -4.14 1.12
N ASN A 337 -8.18 -4.35 2.31
CA ASN A 337 -8.89 -5.57 2.68
C ASN A 337 -10.42 -5.42 2.59
N SER A 338 -10.89 -4.50 1.75
CA SER A 338 -12.32 -4.24 1.53
C SER A 338 -12.73 -4.53 0.08
N VAL A 339 -14.03 -4.71 -0.13
CA VAL A 339 -14.62 -4.85 -1.46
C VAL A 339 -14.91 -3.48 -2.03
N ASP A 340 -14.44 -3.21 -3.26
CA ASP A 340 -14.56 -1.91 -3.91
C ASP A 340 -15.12 -1.97 -5.35
N ASP A 341 -15.51 -3.18 -5.86
CA ASP A 341 -16.00 -3.41 -7.23
C ASP A 341 -17.53 -3.52 -7.38
#